data_9aff6d65276ec6c10011051a52e57a70
#
_entry.id   9aff6d65276ec6c10011051a52e57a70
#
_cell.length_a   1.000
_cell.length_b   1.000
_cell.length_c   1.000
_cell.angle_alpha   90.00
_cell.angle_beta   90.00
_cell.angle_gamma   90.00
#
_symmetry.space_group_name_H-M   'P 1'
#
loop_
_entity.id
_entity.type
_entity.pdbx_description
1 polymer ?
#
loop_
_entity_poly.entity_id
_entity_poly.type
_entity_poly.pdbx_seq_one_letter_code
_entity_poly.pdbx_strand_id
1 'polypeptide(L)'
;LRLIEKRKSVEGVENIDTLLASERSPNIPTASVDVVLLVDAYHEFSFPRDVMTGVVKGLKSSGRVVLVEYRGEDNNVPIKRLHKMTQHQAKKEMSAVGLQWLRTDDYLPQQHVMVLSKL
;
A
#
# COMPACT_ATOMS: atom_id res chain seq x y z
N LEU A 1 0.39 10.19 -15.02
CA LEU A 1 -0.89 9.63 -15.50
C LEU A 1 -1.00 9.64 -17.02
N ARG A 2 -0.47 10.69 -17.68
CA ARG A 2 -0.50 10.81 -19.15
C ARG A 2 0.12 9.62 -19.87
N LEU A 3 1.26 9.11 -19.38
CA LEU A 3 1.94 7.96 -19.99
C LEU A 3 1.11 6.68 -19.85
N ILE A 4 0.45 6.50 -18.72
CA ILE A 4 -0.43 5.35 -18.46
C ILE A 4 -1.63 5.41 -19.40
N GLU A 5 -2.27 6.56 -19.52
CA GLU A 5 -3.42 6.74 -20.40
C GLU A 5 -3.06 6.47 -21.85
N LYS A 6 -1.90 6.97 -22.29
CA LYS A 6 -1.39 6.71 -23.63
C LYS A 6 -1.18 5.23 -23.88
N ARG A 7 -0.55 4.53 -22.94
CA ARG A 7 -0.27 3.10 -23.04
C ARG A 7 -1.55 2.27 -23.07
N LYS A 8 -2.53 2.62 -22.23
CA LYS A 8 -3.86 1.99 -22.24
C LYS A 8 -4.49 2.09 -23.64
N SER A 9 -4.46 3.27 -24.22
CA SER A 9 -5.05 3.51 -25.55
C SER A 9 -4.35 2.68 -26.62
N VAL A 10 -3.02 2.67 -26.62
CA VAL A 10 -2.21 1.94 -27.61
C VAL A 10 -2.42 0.43 -27.51
N GLU A 11 -2.52 -0.11 -26.29
CA GLU A 11 -2.63 -1.55 -26.04
C GLU A 11 -4.09 -2.04 -25.95
N GLY A 12 -5.07 -1.14 -26.05
CA GLY A 12 -6.48 -1.48 -25.97
C GLY A 12 -6.94 -1.96 -24.61
N VAL A 13 -6.32 -1.48 -23.53
CA VAL A 13 -6.65 -1.85 -22.16
C VAL A 13 -7.82 -1.02 -21.66
N GLU A 14 -8.88 -1.67 -21.21
CA GLU A 14 -10.13 -1.02 -20.75
C GLU A 14 -10.38 -1.16 -19.25
N ASN A 15 -9.66 -2.05 -18.56
CA ASN A 15 -9.87 -2.36 -17.14
C ASN A 15 -8.87 -1.69 -16.19
N ILE A 16 -8.30 -0.57 -16.61
CA ILE A 16 -7.42 0.26 -15.78
C ILE A 16 -7.92 1.70 -15.84
N ASP A 17 -8.18 2.28 -14.68
CA ASP A 17 -8.51 3.69 -14.54
C ASP A 17 -7.38 4.40 -13.79
N THR A 18 -7.08 5.62 -14.18
CA THR A 18 -6.10 6.44 -13.49
C THR A 18 -6.78 7.41 -12.53
N LEU A 19 -6.14 7.67 -11.41
CA LEU A 19 -6.65 8.60 -10.39
C LEU A 19 -5.48 9.39 -9.82
N LEU A 20 -5.56 10.72 -9.94
CA LEU A 20 -4.52 11.59 -9.41
C LEU A 20 -4.67 11.72 -7.89
N ALA A 21 -3.64 11.29 -7.18
CA ALA A 21 -3.55 11.45 -5.72
C ALA A 21 -2.83 12.76 -5.37
N SER A 22 -2.93 13.16 -4.11
CA SER A 22 -2.12 14.22 -3.53
C SER A 22 -1.16 13.62 -2.49
N GLU A 23 -0.28 14.44 -1.92
CA GLU A 23 0.62 14.00 -0.85
C GLU A 23 -0.11 13.52 0.40
N ARG A 24 -1.34 13.99 0.63
CA ARG A 24 -2.12 13.70 1.83
C ARG A 24 -3.32 12.80 1.60
N SER A 25 -3.66 12.51 0.35
CA SER A 25 -4.84 11.71 0.05
C SER A 25 -4.66 10.89 -1.21
N PRO A 26 -5.08 9.62 -1.19
CA PRO A 26 -5.11 8.80 -2.40
C PRO A 26 -6.27 9.18 -3.32
N ASN A 27 -7.21 10.00 -2.84
CA ASN A 27 -8.42 10.41 -3.55
C ASN A 27 -9.32 9.26 -4.00
N ILE A 28 -9.25 8.14 -3.32
CA ILE A 28 -10.10 6.98 -3.58
C ILE A 28 -11.53 7.28 -3.07
N PRO A 29 -12.57 7.08 -3.89
CA PRO A 29 -13.95 7.26 -3.41
C PRO A 29 -14.26 6.35 -2.22
N THR A 30 -15.12 6.81 -1.33
CA THR A 30 -15.50 6.08 -0.11
C THR A 30 -16.06 4.70 -0.46
N ALA A 31 -15.58 3.66 0.24
CA ALA A 31 -16.07 2.28 0.14
C ALA A 31 -16.17 1.77 -1.31
N SER A 32 -15.15 2.03 -2.11
CA SER A 32 -15.16 1.73 -3.56
C SER A 32 -14.23 0.62 -3.98
N VAL A 33 -13.23 0.27 -3.15
CA VAL A 33 -12.20 -0.70 -3.56
C VAL A 33 -12.17 -1.92 -2.64
N ASP A 34 -11.83 -3.06 -3.22
CA ASP A 34 -11.73 -4.35 -2.53
C ASP A 34 -10.32 -4.59 -1.99
N VAL A 35 -9.31 -4.17 -2.74
CA VAL A 35 -7.90 -4.38 -2.38
C VAL A 35 -7.10 -3.12 -2.70
N VAL A 36 -6.26 -2.71 -1.77
CA VAL A 36 -5.24 -1.69 -1.99
C VAL A 36 -3.88 -2.36 -1.89
N LEU A 37 -3.10 -2.31 -2.96
CA LEU A 37 -1.77 -2.90 -3.03
C LEU A 37 -0.73 -1.77 -2.99
N LEU A 38 0.18 -1.84 -2.02
CA LEU A 38 1.29 -0.90 -1.88
C LEU A 38 2.59 -1.71 -1.93
N VAL A 39 3.38 -1.52 -2.98
CA VAL A 39 4.65 -2.23 -3.17
C VAL A 39 5.79 -1.22 -3.12
N ASP A 40 6.62 -1.32 -2.10
CA ASP A 40 7.78 -0.46 -1.87
C ASP A 40 7.45 1.04 -1.98
N ALA A 41 6.24 1.40 -1.60
CA ALA A 41 5.70 2.75 -1.75
C ALA A 41 5.41 3.43 -0.41
N TYR A 42 4.92 2.69 0.57
CA TYR A 42 4.46 3.26 1.84
C TYR A 42 5.56 4.09 2.54
N HIS A 43 6.80 3.62 2.55
CA HIS A 43 7.91 4.32 3.19
C HIS A 43 8.26 5.66 2.51
N GLU A 44 7.76 5.90 1.29
CA GLU A 44 7.97 7.14 0.56
C GLU A 44 6.94 8.23 0.89
N PHE A 45 5.88 7.89 1.61
CA PHE A 45 4.84 8.87 1.93
C PHE A 45 5.32 9.92 2.90
N SER A 46 5.15 11.20 2.53
CA SER A 46 5.45 12.33 3.42
C SER A 46 4.42 12.47 4.54
N PHE A 47 3.18 12.08 4.27
CA PHE A 47 2.06 12.11 5.21
C PHE A 47 1.37 10.76 5.29
N PRO A 48 2.06 9.74 5.83
CA PRO A 48 1.55 8.36 5.77
C PRO A 48 0.22 8.17 6.49
N ARG A 49 0.03 8.84 7.62
CA ARG A 49 -1.22 8.74 8.37
C ARG A 49 -2.41 9.30 7.59
N ASP A 50 -2.22 10.45 6.93
CA ASP A 50 -3.28 11.07 6.14
C ASP A 50 -3.63 10.20 4.94
N VAL A 51 -2.62 9.73 4.21
CA VAL A 51 -2.82 8.85 3.05
C VAL A 51 -3.53 7.57 3.45
N MET A 52 -3.07 6.91 4.52
CA MET A 52 -3.66 5.64 4.96
C MET A 52 -5.06 5.81 5.54
N THR A 53 -5.36 6.94 6.16
CA THR A 53 -6.74 7.26 6.58
C THR A 53 -7.66 7.30 5.35
N GLY A 54 -7.20 7.90 4.25
CA GLY A 54 -7.94 7.92 2.99
C GLY A 54 -8.07 6.54 2.34
N VAL A 55 -7.04 5.71 2.45
CA VAL A 55 -7.07 4.31 1.99
C VAL A 55 -8.13 3.52 2.74
N VAL A 56 -8.14 3.62 4.07
CA VAL A 56 -9.13 2.92 4.92
C VAL A 56 -10.55 3.35 4.56
N LYS A 57 -10.76 4.65 4.37
CA LYS A 57 -12.06 5.18 3.97
C LYS A 57 -12.50 4.67 2.60
N GLY A 58 -11.55 4.48 1.68
CA GLY A 58 -11.80 3.97 0.33
C GLY A 58 -12.09 2.47 0.29
N LEU A 59 -11.66 1.72 1.28
CA LEU A 59 -11.90 0.27 1.34
C LEU A 59 -13.37 -0.05 1.64
N LYS A 60 -13.89 -1.06 0.97
CA LYS A 60 -15.14 -1.70 1.38
C LYS A 60 -14.95 -2.42 2.71
N SER A 61 -16.05 -2.76 3.40
CA SER A 61 -15.99 -3.39 4.73
C SER A 61 -15.20 -4.71 4.75
N SER A 62 -15.21 -5.47 3.64
CA SER A 62 -14.43 -6.70 3.48
C SER A 62 -13.08 -6.47 2.79
N GLY A 63 -12.71 -5.21 2.58
CA GLY A 63 -11.51 -4.85 1.85
C GLY A 63 -10.21 -5.19 2.57
N ARG A 64 -9.14 -5.30 1.79
CA ARG A 64 -7.80 -5.66 2.27
C ARG A 64 -6.77 -4.65 1.79
N VAL A 65 -5.79 -4.38 2.66
CA VAL A 65 -4.54 -3.73 2.26
C VAL A 65 -3.48 -4.81 2.18
N VAL A 66 -2.75 -4.84 1.08
CA VAL A 66 -1.58 -5.69 0.90
C VAL A 66 -0.36 -4.76 0.87
N LEU A 67 0.43 -4.81 1.94
CA LEU A 67 1.60 -3.97 2.12
C LEU A 67 2.85 -4.79 1.88
N VAL A 68 3.62 -4.42 0.86
CA VAL A 68 4.88 -5.08 0.50
C VAL A 68 6.03 -4.09 0.75
N GLU A 69 6.92 -4.47 1.65
CA GLU A 69 8.07 -3.64 2.04
C GLU A 69 9.31 -4.51 2.23
N TYR A 70 10.50 -3.95 1.97
CA TYR A 70 11.76 -4.61 2.26
C TYR A 70 11.90 -4.84 3.77
N ARG A 71 12.44 -6.02 4.14
CA ARG A 71 12.59 -6.42 5.54
C ARG A 71 13.58 -5.53 6.29
N GLY A 72 13.09 -4.72 7.23
CA GLY A 72 13.91 -3.94 8.13
C GLY A 72 14.66 -4.80 9.15
N GLU A 73 14.16 -6.01 9.42
CA GLU A 73 14.76 -6.97 10.35
C GLU A 73 16.01 -7.63 9.78
N ASP A 74 16.18 -7.67 8.46
CA ASP A 74 17.26 -8.37 7.80
C ASP A 74 18.34 -7.38 7.31
N ASN A 75 19.49 -7.38 8.00
CA ASN A 75 20.63 -6.54 7.65
C ASN A 75 21.30 -6.96 6.33
N ASN A 76 21.02 -8.17 5.83
CA ASN A 76 21.58 -8.68 4.58
C ASN A 76 20.81 -8.22 3.35
N VAL A 77 19.62 -7.63 3.53
CA VAL A 77 18.88 -7.04 2.40
C VAL A 77 19.61 -5.78 1.96
N PRO A 78 20.12 -5.71 0.70
CA PRO A 78 21.00 -4.64 0.24
C PRO A 78 20.24 -3.35 -0.14
N ILE A 79 19.37 -2.90 0.75
CA ILE A 79 18.54 -1.71 0.56
C ILE A 79 18.84 -0.73 1.70
N LYS A 80 18.84 0.56 1.42
CA LYS A 80 19.04 1.59 2.45
C LYS A 80 18.01 1.44 3.56
N ARG A 81 18.44 1.62 4.80
CA ARG A 81 17.60 1.44 6.00
C ARG A 81 16.30 2.25 5.95
N LEU A 82 16.33 3.46 5.40
CA LEU A 82 15.14 4.31 5.26
C LEU A 82 14.09 3.73 4.29
N HIS A 83 14.51 2.79 3.44
CA HIS A 83 13.63 2.13 2.46
C HIS A 83 13.22 0.73 2.90
N LYS A 84 13.48 0.39 4.17
CA LYS A 84 13.07 -0.86 4.79
C LYS A 84 12.07 -0.58 5.89
N MET A 85 11.29 -1.58 6.22
CA MET A 85 10.31 -1.50 7.30
C MET A 85 10.21 -2.82 8.04
N THR A 86 10.23 -2.78 9.39
CA THR A 86 9.98 -3.96 10.21
C THR A 86 8.49 -4.25 10.26
N GLN A 87 8.12 -5.53 10.47
CA GLN A 87 6.72 -5.90 10.67
C GLN A 87 6.13 -5.22 11.90
N HIS A 88 6.92 -5.12 12.98
CA HIS A 88 6.48 -4.48 14.22
C HIS A 88 6.06 -3.03 13.96
N GLN A 89 6.88 -2.27 13.25
CA GLN A 89 6.60 -0.88 12.92
C GLN A 89 5.37 -0.75 12.00
N ALA A 90 5.30 -1.60 10.98
CA ALA A 90 4.17 -1.62 10.05
C ALA A 90 2.86 -1.92 10.76
N LYS A 91 2.83 -2.95 11.62
CA LYS A 91 1.63 -3.29 12.40
C LYS A 91 1.19 -2.15 13.30
N LYS A 92 2.15 -1.48 13.94
CA LYS A 92 1.88 -0.35 14.84
C LYS A 92 1.25 0.82 14.07
N GLU A 93 1.84 1.20 12.94
CA GLU A 93 1.35 2.32 12.13
C GLU A 93 0.00 2.02 11.51
N MET A 94 -0.20 0.82 11.00
CA MET A 94 -1.47 0.40 10.39
C MET A 94 -2.59 0.30 11.42
N SER A 95 -2.29 -0.19 12.62
CA SER A 95 -3.26 -0.21 13.72
C SER A 95 -3.73 1.21 14.07
N ALA A 96 -2.84 2.18 14.03
CA ALA A 96 -3.15 3.58 14.34
C ALA A 96 -4.16 4.20 13.37
N VAL A 97 -4.31 3.66 12.17
CA VAL A 97 -5.26 4.15 11.15
C VAL A 97 -6.49 3.25 10.97
N GLY A 98 -6.69 2.28 11.85
CA GLY A 98 -7.88 1.43 11.82
C GLY A 98 -7.76 0.17 10.97
N LEU A 99 -6.55 -0.32 10.77
CA LEU A 99 -6.29 -1.58 10.09
C LEU A 99 -5.76 -2.62 11.08
N GLN A 100 -6.18 -3.87 10.92
CA GLN A 100 -5.66 -4.98 11.70
C GLN A 100 -4.87 -5.94 10.83
N TRP A 101 -3.75 -6.40 11.36
CA TRP A 101 -2.92 -7.39 10.70
C TRP A 101 -3.63 -8.75 10.71
N LEU A 102 -3.68 -9.41 9.53
CA LEU A 102 -4.24 -10.75 9.38
C LEU A 102 -3.14 -11.80 9.28
N ARG A 103 -2.16 -11.56 8.41
CA ARG A 103 -1.05 -12.48 8.20
C ARG A 103 0.10 -11.79 7.49
N THR A 104 1.27 -12.44 7.53
CA THR A 104 2.42 -12.09 6.71
C THR A 104 2.81 -13.30 5.89
N ASP A 105 2.92 -13.14 4.58
CA ASP A 105 3.39 -14.16 3.66
C ASP A 105 4.86 -13.86 3.34
N ASP A 106 5.76 -14.82 3.62
CA ASP A 106 7.21 -14.63 3.51
C ASP A 106 7.82 -15.34 2.30
N TYR A 107 7.06 -15.54 1.25
CA TYR A 107 7.53 -16.21 0.04
C TYR A 107 8.48 -15.36 -0.81
N LEU A 108 8.55 -14.06 -0.60
CA LEU A 108 9.51 -13.19 -1.29
C LEU A 108 10.84 -13.16 -0.51
N PRO A 109 11.98 -13.20 -1.21
CA PRO A 109 13.28 -13.33 -0.54
C PRO A 109 13.70 -12.12 0.30
N GLN A 110 13.26 -10.91 -0.04
CA GLN A 110 13.73 -9.69 0.61
C GLN A 110 12.61 -8.82 1.18
N GLN A 111 11.36 -9.16 0.91
CA GLN A 111 10.21 -8.33 1.26
C GLN A 111 9.20 -9.08 2.13
N HIS A 112 8.54 -8.34 3.03
CA HIS A 112 7.33 -8.80 3.70
C HIS A 112 6.16 -8.61 2.76
N VAL A 113 5.21 -9.53 2.78
CA VAL A 113 3.88 -9.32 2.19
C VAL A 113 2.88 -9.39 3.32
N MET A 114 2.43 -8.25 3.80
CA MET A 114 1.52 -8.16 4.94
C MET A 114 0.10 -7.90 4.45
N VAL A 115 -0.84 -8.68 4.94
CA VAL A 115 -2.26 -8.56 4.62
C VAL A 115 -3.01 -8.02 5.83
N LEU A 116 -3.72 -6.92 5.62
CA LEU A 116 -4.46 -6.24 6.67
C LEU A 116 -5.92 -6.02 6.24
N SER A 117 -6.79 -5.89 7.23
CA SER A 117 -8.22 -5.61 6.99
C SER A 117 -8.69 -4.41 7.82
N LYS A 118 -9.83 -3.83 7.44
CA LYS A 118 -10.49 -2.83 8.29
C LYS A 118 -10.89 -3.46 9.62
N LEU A 119 -10.77 -2.66 10.66
CA LEU A 119 -11.32 -3.00 11.97
C LEU A 119 -12.86 -3.02 11.96
#